data_b5f62a2451843b6c13858dda8422eab1
#
_entry.id   b5f62a2451843b6c13858dda8422eab1
#
_cell.length_a   1.000
_cell.length_b   1.000
_cell.length_c   1.000
_cell.angle_alpha   90.00
_cell.angle_beta   90.00
_cell.angle_gamma   90.00
#
_symmetry.space_group_name_H-M   'P 1'
#
loop_
_entity.id
_entity.type
_entity.pdbx_description
1 polymer ?
#
loop_
_entity_poly.entity_id
_entity_poly.type
_entity_poly.pdbx_seq_one_letter_code
_entity_poly.pdbx_strand_id
1 'polypeptide(L)'
;MKWKHFPFLIVFSLSQNSPLLAQLIPDSEDLERGTDNGTPLPTSDNDDNSLGYTGSRLRQEDFPPRIVEHPSDLIVSKGEPATLNCKAEGRPTPTIEWYKGGERVETDKDDSRSHRMLLPSGSLFFLRIVHGRKSRPDEGVYICVARNYLGEAVSHNASLEVAILRDDFRQNPSDVMVAVGEPAVMECQPPRGHPEPTISWKKDGSPLDDRDERIT
;
A
#
# COMPACT_ATOMS: atom_id res chain seq x y z
N MET A 1 6.33 -46.13 -33.77
CA MET A 1 6.76 -45.47 -32.56
C MET A 1 5.62 -44.57 -32.08
N LYS A 2 5.03 -44.84 -30.91
CA LYS A 2 3.96 -44.02 -30.37
C LYS A 2 4.60 -42.82 -29.71
N TRP A 3 4.40 -41.64 -30.26
CA TRP A 3 4.81 -40.36 -29.68
C TRP A 3 3.85 -40.06 -28.53
N LYS A 4 4.40 -39.85 -27.32
CA LYS A 4 3.64 -39.38 -26.19
C LYS A 4 3.43 -37.87 -26.36
N HIS A 5 2.18 -37.42 -26.38
CA HIS A 5 1.85 -36.01 -26.24
C HIS A 5 2.37 -35.52 -24.89
N PHE A 6 3.28 -34.55 -24.91
CA PHE A 6 3.72 -33.85 -23.71
C PHE A 6 2.87 -32.60 -23.51
N PRO A 7 2.08 -32.51 -22.44
CA PRO A 7 1.35 -31.29 -22.17
C PRO A 7 2.31 -30.19 -21.70
N PHE A 8 2.39 -29.12 -22.45
CA PHE A 8 3.01 -27.90 -21.99
C PHE A 8 1.98 -27.07 -21.20
N LEU A 9 2.29 -26.79 -19.95
CA LEU A 9 1.49 -25.93 -19.12
C LEU A 9 2.19 -24.57 -19.03
N ILE A 10 1.48 -23.51 -19.43
CA ILE A 10 1.98 -22.14 -19.31
C ILE A 10 1.39 -21.54 -18.05
N VAL A 11 2.23 -21.05 -17.16
CA VAL A 11 1.82 -20.42 -15.89
C VAL A 11 2.22 -18.95 -15.90
N PHE A 12 1.29 -18.10 -15.52
CA PHE A 12 1.54 -16.68 -15.32
C PHE A 12 2.08 -16.44 -13.92
N SER A 13 3.12 -15.62 -13.84
CA SER A 13 3.53 -14.98 -12.61
C SER A 13 3.35 -13.47 -12.77
N LEU A 14 2.44 -12.90 -12.02
CA LEU A 14 2.45 -11.46 -11.77
C LEU A 14 3.56 -11.24 -10.73
N SER A 15 4.65 -10.62 -11.13
CA SER A 15 5.70 -10.22 -10.20
C SER A 15 5.15 -9.11 -9.31
N GLN A 16 4.63 -9.49 -8.15
CA GLN A 16 4.37 -8.56 -7.06
C GLN A 16 5.62 -8.52 -6.18
N ASN A 17 6.52 -7.59 -6.45
CA ASN A 17 7.55 -7.22 -5.51
C ASN A 17 6.92 -6.35 -4.41
N SER A 18 6.40 -6.99 -3.38
CA SER A 18 6.11 -6.35 -2.10
C SER A 18 6.69 -7.21 -0.99
N PRO A 19 7.69 -6.73 -0.25
CA PRO A 19 8.12 -7.42 0.95
C PRO A 19 7.07 -7.19 2.04
N LEU A 20 6.32 -8.24 2.38
CA LEU A 20 5.56 -8.33 3.61
C LEU A 20 6.54 -8.39 4.79
N LEU A 21 6.80 -7.26 5.42
CA LEU A 21 7.38 -7.23 6.76
C LEU A 21 6.24 -7.45 7.76
N ALA A 22 6.12 -8.70 8.22
CA ALA A 22 5.37 -9.02 9.42
C ALA A 22 6.14 -8.48 10.63
N GLN A 23 5.67 -7.39 11.23
CA GLN A 23 6.13 -6.99 12.56
C GLN A 23 5.28 -7.68 13.62
N LEU A 24 5.93 -8.56 14.36
CA LEU A 24 5.46 -9.17 15.59
C LEU A 24 5.28 -8.08 16.66
N ILE A 25 4.11 -8.09 17.27
CA ILE A 25 3.80 -7.33 18.48
C ILE A 25 4.35 -8.13 19.66
N PRO A 26 5.12 -7.58 20.58
CA PRO A 26 5.37 -8.23 21.86
C PRO A 26 4.29 -7.82 22.88
N ASP A 27 3.59 -8.83 23.38
CA ASP A 27 2.86 -8.76 24.63
C ASP A 27 3.85 -8.55 25.79
N SER A 28 3.52 -7.66 26.69
CA SER A 28 4.00 -7.74 28.07
C SER A 28 2.96 -7.19 29.03
N GLU A 29 2.25 -8.12 29.63
CA GLU A 29 1.69 -7.96 30.96
C GLU A 29 2.84 -7.95 31.97
N ASP A 30 2.78 -7.06 32.94
CA ASP A 30 3.08 -7.40 34.33
C ASP A 30 2.53 -6.32 35.27
N LEU A 31 1.65 -6.83 36.13
CA LEU A 31 1.16 -6.22 37.37
C LEU A 31 2.27 -6.24 38.42
N GLU A 32 2.48 -5.12 39.10
CA GLU A 32 2.86 -5.21 40.53
C GLU A 32 2.19 -4.07 41.33
N ARG A 33 1.60 -4.52 42.39
CA ARG A 33 0.81 -3.85 43.40
C ARG A 33 1.73 -3.47 44.57
N GLY A 34 1.68 -2.24 45.01
CA GLY A 34 2.36 -1.81 46.24
C GLY A 34 1.57 -0.75 47.01
N THR A 35 0.86 -1.19 47.99
CA THR A 35 0.28 -0.37 49.08
C THR A 35 1.39 0.10 50.01
N ASP A 36 1.37 1.35 50.47
CA ASP A 36 1.30 1.58 51.91
C ASP A 36 1.08 3.07 52.31
N ASN A 37 0.48 3.16 53.46
CA ASN A 37 -0.08 4.27 54.21
C ASN A 37 0.92 5.29 54.76
N GLY A 38 0.40 6.50 55.04
CA GLY A 38 1.00 7.30 56.11
C GLY A 38 0.81 8.82 55.99
N THR A 39 -0.30 9.35 56.51
CA THR A 39 -0.43 10.72 57.04
C THR A 39 0.28 10.81 58.40
N PRO A 40 0.69 11.98 58.98
CA PRO A 40 0.02 13.30 59.02
C PRO A 40 0.94 14.54 59.00
N LEU A 41 0.28 15.69 58.86
CA LEU A 41 0.71 17.10 59.16
C LEU A 41 1.25 17.25 60.62
N PRO A 42 2.07 18.32 60.89
CA PRO A 42 1.50 19.64 61.15
C PRO A 42 2.35 20.88 60.77
N THR A 43 1.62 21.93 60.49
CA THR A 43 1.76 23.40 60.81
C THR A 43 3.13 24.01 61.11
N SER A 44 3.39 25.10 60.48
CA SER A 44 3.43 26.51 60.89
C SER A 44 4.61 27.32 60.31
N ASP A 45 4.25 28.41 59.76
CA ASP A 45 4.80 29.79 59.83
C ASP A 45 6.10 30.16 59.09
N ASN A 46 5.85 31.09 58.19
CA ASN A 46 6.56 32.35 57.91
C ASN A 46 7.88 32.36 57.15
N ASP A 47 7.79 33.20 56.22
CA ASP A 47 8.73 34.17 55.68
C ASP A 47 9.41 33.86 54.35
N ASP A 48 8.85 34.57 53.41
CA ASP A 48 9.56 35.52 52.53
C ASP A 48 10.60 35.00 51.52
N ASN A 49 10.33 35.39 50.28
CA ASN A 49 11.28 35.52 49.21
C ASN A 49 11.75 34.22 48.54
N SER A 50 10.80 33.52 47.93
CA SER A 50 11.09 32.59 46.83
C SER A 50 10.62 33.21 45.53
N LEU A 51 11.56 33.71 44.74
CA LEU A 51 11.42 33.93 43.30
C LEU A 51 10.82 32.66 42.70
N GLY A 52 9.50 32.72 42.47
CA GLY A 52 8.78 31.65 41.79
C GLY A 52 9.39 31.40 40.41
N TYR A 53 10.18 30.39 40.31
CA TYR A 53 10.41 29.69 39.03
C TYR A 53 9.07 29.07 38.64
N THR A 54 8.17 29.90 38.14
CA THR A 54 7.13 29.37 37.25
C THR A 54 7.87 28.86 36.05
N GLY A 55 8.09 27.54 36.02
CA GLY A 55 8.58 26.86 34.84
C GLY A 55 7.67 27.25 33.68
N SER A 56 8.10 28.25 32.93
CA SER A 56 7.50 28.56 31.64
C SER A 56 7.60 27.27 30.83
N ARG A 57 6.51 26.51 30.77
CA ARG A 57 6.37 25.53 29.69
C ARG A 57 6.59 26.34 28.43
N LEU A 58 7.73 26.15 27.78
CA LEU A 58 8.03 26.77 26.50
C LEU A 58 6.80 26.50 25.65
N ARG A 59 6.03 27.53 25.39
CA ARG A 59 4.89 27.48 24.50
C ARG A 59 5.46 27.15 23.15
N GLN A 60 5.31 25.91 22.76
CA GLN A 60 5.77 25.44 21.47
C GLN A 60 5.04 26.27 20.41
N GLU A 61 5.77 27.02 19.59
CA GLU A 61 5.19 27.90 18.59
C GLU A 61 4.37 27.14 17.58
N ASP A 62 3.28 27.73 17.14
CA ASP A 62 2.46 27.18 16.06
C ASP A 62 3.20 27.34 14.72
N PHE A 63 3.05 26.37 13.83
CA PHE A 63 3.67 26.40 12.51
C PHE A 63 2.75 25.77 11.44
N PRO A 64 2.91 26.24 10.17
CA PRO A 64 2.08 25.76 9.07
C PRO A 64 2.30 24.26 8.78
N PRO A 65 1.37 23.60 8.08
CA PRO A 65 1.52 22.22 7.68
C PRO A 65 2.72 22.01 6.74
N ARG A 66 3.33 20.81 6.83
CA ARG A 66 4.24 20.28 5.80
C ARG A 66 3.97 18.80 5.62
N ILE A 67 4.05 18.31 4.40
CA ILE A 67 3.97 16.88 4.12
C ILE A 67 5.34 16.25 4.40
N VAL A 68 5.38 15.23 5.25
CA VAL A 68 6.60 14.50 5.62
C VAL A 68 6.65 13.11 5.01
N GLU A 69 5.50 12.56 4.61
CA GLU A 69 5.39 11.33 3.82
C GLU A 69 4.43 11.59 2.67
N HIS A 70 4.95 11.49 1.44
CA HIS A 70 4.16 11.62 0.23
C HIS A 70 3.63 10.27 -0.24
N PRO A 71 2.42 10.21 -0.86
CA PRO A 71 1.93 9.00 -1.48
C PRO A 71 2.80 8.60 -2.68
N SER A 72 2.82 7.31 -2.98
CA SER A 72 3.52 6.73 -4.14
C SER A 72 2.52 6.08 -5.09
N ASP A 73 2.91 5.96 -6.35
CA ASP A 73 2.15 5.23 -7.36
C ASP A 73 1.92 3.78 -6.92
N LEU A 74 0.74 3.26 -7.20
CA LEU A 74 0.29 1.94 -6.78
C LEU A 74 -0.47 1.25 -7.91
N ILE A 75 -0.08 0.00 -8.19
CA ILE A 75 -0.83 -0.91 -9.04
C ILE A 75 -1.40 -2.01 -8.16
N VAL A 76 -2.71 -2.22 -8.22
CA VAL A 76 -3.43 -3.15 -7.34
C VAL A 76 -4.53 -3.89 -8.09
N SER A 77 -4.82 -5.13 -7.70
CA SER A 77 -5.89 -5.91 -8.31
C SER A 77 -7.27 -5.45 -7.83
N LYS A 78 -8.28 -5.58 -8.70
CA LYS A 78 -9.67 -5.35 -8.35
C LYS A 78 -10.08 -6.23 -7.15
N GLY A 79 -10.73 -5.63 -6.18
CA GLY A 79 -11.24 -6.31 -4.98
C GLY A 79 -10.22 -6.39 -3.83
N GLU A 80 -8.94 -6.17 -4.10
CA GLU A 80 -7.90 -6.14 -3.07
C GLU A 80 -7.91 -4.82 -2.29
N PRO A 81 -7.47 -4.82 -1.03
CA PRO A 81 -7.27 -3.59 -0.27
C PRO A 81 -6.05 -2.81 -0.77
N ALA A 82 -6.06 -1.50 -0.55
CA ALA A 82 -4.96 -0.63 -0.92
C ALA A 82 -4.82 0.53 0.06
N THR A 83 -3.61 1.08 0.18
CA THR A 83 -3.35 2.26 1.00
C THR A 83 -2.48 3.25 0.23
N LEU A 84 -2.94 4.48 0.15
CA LEU A 84 -2.12 5.61 -0.25
C LEU A 84 -1.65 6.33 1.01
N ASN A 85 -0.35 6.29 1.28
CA ASN A 85 0.22 6.88 2.47
C ASN A 85 0.27 8.41 2.36
N CYS A 86 0.00 9.08 3.47
CA CYS A 86 0.27 10.50 3.63
C CYS A 86 0.45 10.79 5.11
N LYS A 87 1.49 11.55 5.43
CA LYS A 87 1.71 12.06 6.77
C LYS A 87 2.09 13.52 6.69
N ALA A 88 1.49 14.32 7.55
CA ALA A 88 1.80 15.74 7.67
C ALA A 88 2.13 16.11 9.12
N GLU A 89 2.99 17.08 9.26
CA GLU A 89 3.30 17.74 10.52
C GLU A 89 2.83 19.18 10.46
N GLY A 90 2.44 19.72 11.58
CA GLY A 90 2.00 21.11 11.75
C GLY A 90 1.49 21.34 13.16
N ARG A 91 1.43 22.58 13.56
CA ARG A 91 0.87 22.96 14.86
C ARG A 91 -0.07 24.15 14.68
N PRO A 92 -1.33 24.00 15.05
CA PRO A 92 -2.03 22.78 15.48
C PRO A 92 -1.93 21.63 14.47
N THR A 93 -2.15 20.40 14.93
CA THR A 93 -2.17 19.22 14.07
C THR A 93 -3.05 19.44 12.85
N PRO A 94 -2.51 19.29 11.61
CA PRO A 94 -3.28 19.55 10.41
C PRO A 94 -4.41 18.55 10.22
N THR A 95 -5.50 18.99 9.60
CA THR A 95 -6.50 18.12 9.02
C THR A 95 -6.05 17.63 7.65
N ILE A 96 -6.29 16.37 7.34
CA ILE A 96 -5.94 15.76 6.05
C ILE A 96 -7.20 15.55 5.23
N GLU A 97 -7.12 15.93 3.96
CA GLU A 97 -8.13 15.65 2.94
C GLU A 97 -7.45 15.08 1.69
N TRP A 98 -8.16 14.21 0.99
CA TRP A 98 -7.70 13.63 -0.25
C TRP A 98 -8.50 14.16 -1.44
N TYR A 99 -7.82 14.35 -2.56
CA TYR A 99 -8.41 14.79 -3.82
C TYR A 99 -8.00 13.86 -4.94
N LYS A 100 -8.94 13.60 -5.85
CA LYS A 100 -8.73 12.83 -7.08
C LYS A 100 -9.24 13.63 -8.26
N GLY A 101 -8.36 13.94 -9.22
CA GLY A 101 -8.73 14.72 -10.39
C GLY A 101 -9.33 16.10 -10.08
N GLY A 102 -8.95 16.69 -8.94
CA GLY A 102 -9.46 17.98 -8.47
C GLY A 102 -10.73 17.91 -7.61
N GLU A 103 -11.36 16.74 -7.49
CA GLU A 103 -12.54 16.53 -6.65
C GLU A 103 -12.14 15.92 -5.31
N ARG A 104 -12.78 16.37 -4.21
CA ARG A 104 -12.57 15.80 -2.89
C ARG A 104 -13.05 14.36 -2.84
N VAL A 105 -12.23 13.49 -2.28
CA VAL A 105 -12.57 12.07 -2.10
C VAL A 105 -13.46 11.93 -0.89
N GLU A 106 -14.65 11.34 -1.08
CA GLU A 106 -15.54 10.96 0.02
C GLU A 106 -15.01 9.72 0.74
N THR A 107 -15.00 9.77 2.07
CA THR A 107 -14.51 8.71 2.95
C THR A 107 -15.59 8.25 3.93
N ASP A 108 -15.23 7.30 4.80
CA ASP A 108 -16.09 6.83 5.91
C ASP A 108 -16.52 7.96 6.86
N LYS A 109 -15.83 9.07 6.89
CA LYS A 109 -16.22 10.27 7.65
C LYS A 109 -17.40 11.01 7.02
N ASP A 110 -17.57 10.90 5.70
CA ASP A 110 -18.66 11.54 4.95
C ASP A 110 -19.84 10.57 4.78
N ASP A 111 -19.59 9.30 4.47
CA ASP A 111 -20.57 8.21 4.38
C ASP A 111 -20.01 6.94 5.04
N SER A 112 -20.62 6.51 6.13
CA SER A 112 -20.23 5.32 6.90
C SER A 112 -20.24 4.01 6.08
N ARG A 113 -20.86 4.00 4.90
CA ARG A 113 -20.87 2.87 3.96
C ARG A 113 -19.76 2.94 2.92
N SER A 114 -18.94 3.99 2.95
CA SER A 114 -17.84 4.13 2.02
C SER A 114 -16.83 3.00 2.21
N HIS A 115 -16.31 2.49 1.09
CA HIS A 115 -15.18 1.55 1.10
C HIS A 115 -13.82 2.25 1.21
N ARG A 116 -13.82 3.59 1.29
CA ARG A 116 -12.65 4.43 1.47
C ARG A 116 -12.63 4.99 2.88
N MET A 117 -11.52 4.84 3.58
CA MET A 117 -11.37 5.24 4.97
C MET A 117 -10.20 6.21 5.11
N LEU A 118 -10.42 7.29 5.87
CA LEU A 118 -9.34 8.18 6.26
C LEU A 118 -8.76 7.70 7.59
N LEU A 119 -7.55 7.13 7.53
CA LEU A 119 -6.84 6.64 8.71
C LEU A 119 -6.38 7.79 9.62
N PRO A 120 -6.20 7.55 10.92
CA PRO A 120 -5.68 8.56 11.86
C PRO A 120 -4.30 9.12 11.46
N SER A 121 -3.50 8.35 10.73
CA SER A 121 -2.21 8.79 10.17
C SER A 121 -2.34 9.87 9.10
N GLY A 122 -3.52 10.00 8.47
CA GLY A 122 -3.78 10.80 7.28
C GLY A 122 -3.79 10.01 5.97
N SER A 123 -3.42 8.73 6.01
CA SER A 123 -3.42 7.84 4.84
C SER A 123 -4.84 7.50 4.38
N LEU A 124 -5.03 7.35 3.07
CA LEU A 124 -6.29 6.91 2.46
C LEU A 124 -6.26 5.40 2.26
N PHE A 125 -7.13 4.69 2.95
CA PHE A 125 -7.28 3.24 2.88
C PHE A 125 -8.51 2.86 2.08
N PHE A 126 -8.35 1.94 1.15
CA PHE A 126 -9.42 1.30 0.40
C PHE A 126 -9.63 -0.09 0.95
N LEU A 127 -10.81 -0.35 1.50
CA LEU A 127 -11.19 -1.69 2.00
C LEU A 127 -11.16 -2.74 0.87
N ARG A 128 -11.49 -2.29 -0.33
CA ARG A 128 -11.40 -3.05 -1.58
C ARG A 128 -11.38 -2.08 -2.75
N ILE A 129 -10.62 -2.38 -3.76
CA ILE A 129 -10.61 -1.58 -5.01
C ILE A 129 -11.83 -1.91 -5.87
N VAL A 130 -12.58 -0.88 -6.23
CA VAL A 130 -13.76 -0.99 -7.10
C VAL A 130 -13.36 -0.61 -8.52
N HIS A 131 -13.50 -1.57 -9.43
CA HIS A 131 -13.21 -1.38 -10.85
C HIS A 131 -14.22 -2.14 -11.69
N GLY A 132 -14.89 -1.45 -12.61
CA GLY A 132 -15.88 -2.00 -13.51
C GLY A 132 -15.69 -1.54 -14.95
N ARG A 133 -16.41 -2.19 -15.89
CA ARG A 133 -16.32 -1.85 -17.31
C ARG A 133 -16.77 -0.42 -17.63
N LYS A 134 -17.74 0.10 -16.90
CA LYS A 134 -18.34 1.42 -17.12
C LYS A 134 -17.92 2.46 -16.09
N SER A 135 -17.36 2.05 -14.98
CA SER A 135 -17.00 2.95 -13.89
C SER A 135 -15.73 2.47 -13.20
N ARG A 136 -14.80 3.37 -13.03
CA ARG A 136 -13.49 3.15 -12.37
C ARG A 136 -13.33 4.14 -11.23
N PRO A 137 -14.17 4.02 -10.18
CA PRO A 137 -14.24 5.07 -9.16
C PRO A 137 -12.94 5.24 -8.36
N ASP A 138 -12.13 4.19 -8.26
CA ASP A 138 -10.90 4.22 -7.46
C ASP A 138 -9.63 4.44 -8.29
N GLU A 139 -9.65 4.18 -9.59
CA GLU A 139 -8.52 4.44 -10.48
C GLU A 139 -8.37 5.94 -10.75
N GLY A 140 -7.14 6.45 -10.68
CA GLY A 140 -6.85 7.85 -10.97
C GLY A 140 -5.67 8.42 -10.21
N VAL A 141 -5.46 9.73 -10.34
CA VAL A 141 -4.37 10.46 -9.69
C VAL A 141 -4.88 11.12 -8.42
N TYR A 142 -4.21 10.84 -7.32
CA TYR A 142 -4.54 11.32 -5.99
C TYR A 142 -3.50 12.30 -5.46
N ILE A 143 -3.97 13.26 -4.67
CA ILE A 143 -3.13 14.14 -3.85
C ILE A 143 -3.70 14.20 -2.44
N CYS A 144 -2.82 14.38 -1.48
CA CYS A 144 -3.11 14.61 -0.07
C CYS A 144 -2.88 16.08 0.24
N VAL A 145 -3.83 16.70 0.92
CA VAL A 145 -3.78 18.11 1.34
C VAL A 145 -3.90 18.19 2.85
N ALA A 146 -2.93 18.80 3.49
CA ALA A 146 -2.90 19.07 4.94
C ALA A 146 -3.19 20.52 5.22
N ARG A 147 -4.10 20.84 6.16
CA ARG A 147 -4.50 22.21 6.48
C ARG A 147 -4.53 22.45 7.98
N ASN A 148 -4.04 23.62 8.38
CA ASN A 148 -4.36 24.26 9.65
C ASN A 148 -4.61 25.76 9.42
N TYR A 149 -4.86 26.52 10.48
CA TYR A 149 -5.19 27.96 10.32
C TYR A 149 -4.02 28.81 9.78
N LEU A 150 -2.79 28.30 9.78
CA LEU A 150 -1.61 28.99 9.26
C LEU A 150 -1.36 28.74 7.77
N GLY A 151 -2.02 27.74 7.18
CA GLY A 151 -1.86 27.46 5.76
C GLY A 151 -2.19 26.03 5.37
N GLU A 152 -1.76 25.66 4.16
CA GLU A 152 -1.90 24.33 3.61
C GLU A 152 -0.61 23.81 3.00
N ALA A 153 -0.49 22.48 2.94
CA ALA A 153 0.56 21.77 2.24
C ALA A 153 -0.05 20.67 1.37
N VAL A 154 0.47 20.53 0.16
CA VAL A 154 -0.01 19.58 -0.84
C VAL A 154 1.07 18.54 -1.14
N SER A 155 0.68 17.27 -1.23
CA SER A 155 1.59 16.18 -1.58
C SER A 155 1.95 16.16 -3.07
N HIS A 156 2.92 15.32 -3.43
CA HIS A 156 3.10 14.89 -4.81
C HIS A 156 1.87 14.10 -5.28
N ASN A 157 1.73 14.00 -6.60
CA ASN A 157 0.73 13.13 -7.22
C ASN A 157 1.08 11.66 -6.97
N ALA A 158 0.04 10.84 -6.79
CA ALA A 158 0.17 9.38 -6.77
C ALA A 158 -0.89 8.78 -7.70
N SER A 159 -0.46 7.96 -8.65
CA SER A 159 -1.34 7.23 -9.55
C SER A 159 -1.77 5.91 -8.91
N LEU A 160 -3.07 5.67 -8.84
CA LEU A 160 -3.62 4.37 -8.50
C LEU A 160 -4.17 3.74 -9.77
N GLU A 161 -3.55 2.63 -10.18
CA GLU A 161 -3.92 1.86 -11.36
C GLU A 161 -4.42 0.48 -10.97
N VAL A 162 -5.36 -0.06 -11.75
CA VAL A 162 -5.94 -1.36 -11.47
C VAL A 162 -5.38 -2.41 -12.42
N ALA A 163 -4.71 -3.41 -11.84
CA ALA A 163 -4.18 -4.54 -12.60
C ALA A 163 -5.32 -5.32 -13.26
N ILE A 164 -5.15 -5.62 -14.54
CA ILE A 164 -6.09 -6.37 -15.35
C ILE A 164 -5.33 -7.45 -16.11
N LEU A 165 -5.85 -8.68 -16.08
CA LEU A 165 -5.38 -9.78 -16.91
C LEU A 165 -6.58 -10.44 -17.57
N ARG A 166 -6.52 -10.67 -18.88
CA ARG A 166 -7.52 -11.47 -19.59
C ARG A 166 -7.18 -12.94 -19.48
N ASP A 167 -8.19 -13.79 -19.45
CA ASP A 167 -8.01 -15.23 -19.28
C ASP A 167 -7.46 -15.90 -20.53
N ASP A 168 -7.74 -15.34 -21.72
CA ASP A 168 -7.42 -15.94 -23.00
C ASP A 168 -6.06 -15.47 -23.53
N PHE A 169 -5.20 -16.44 -23.87
CA PHE A 169 -4.00 -16.19 -24.66
C PHE A 169 -4.36 -15.63 -26.04
N ARG A 170 -3.56 -14.70 -26.54
CA ARG A 170 -3.68 -14.24 -27.92
C ARG A 170 -3.28 -15.32 -28.92
N GLN A 171 -2.27 -16.15 -28.53
CA GLN A 171 -1.84 -17.31 -29.29
C GLN A 171 -1.33 -18.37 -28.33
N ASN A 172 -1.92 -19.56 -28.41
CA ASN A 172 -1.43 -20.75 -27.73
C ASN A 172 -0.35 -21.44 -28.59
N PRO A 173 0.61 -22.13 -27.95
CA PRO A 173 1.56 -22.94 -28.71
C PRO A 173 0.84 -24.09 -29.46
N SER A 174 1.33 -24.36 -30.66
CA SER A 174 0.85 -25.45 -31.49
C SER A 174 1.78 -26.67 -31.38
N ASP A 175 1.26 -27.83 -31.71
CA ASP A 175 2.08 -29.03 -31.83
C ASP A 175 3.13 -28.87 -32.93
N VAL A 176 4.38 -29.25 -32.62
CA VAL A 176 5.50 -29.14 -33.53
C VAL A 176 6.13 -30.53 -33.71
N MET A 177 6.36 -30.94 -34.97
CA MET A 177 7.10 -32.14 -35.31
C MET A 177 8.42 -31.76 -35.95
N VAL A 178 9.53 -32.23 -35.36
CA VAL A 178 10.89 -31.97 -35.87
C VAL A 178 11.69 -33.26 -35.84
N ALA A 179 12.70 -33.37 -36.73
CA ALA A 179 13.66 -34.47 -36.69
C ALA A 179 14.63 -34.30 -35.50
N VAL A 180 15.22 -35.42 -35.09
CA VAL A 180 16.24 -35.40 -34.04
C VAL A 180 17.44 -34.58 -34.48
N GLY A 181 17.86 -33.61 -33.66
CA GLY A 181 18.95 -32.70 -33.94
C GLY A 181 18.56 -31.40 -34.64
N GLU A 182 17.32 -31.27 -35.09
CA GLU A 182 16.83 -30.03 -35.69
C GLU A 182 16.23 -29.07 -34.63
N PRO A 183 16.33 -27.79 -34.86
CA PRO A 183 15.72 -26.81 -33.98
C PRO A 183 14.17 -26.86 -34.04
N ALA A 184 13.54 -26.63 -32.88
CA ALA A 184 12.10 -26.52 -32.79
C ALA A 184 11.71 -25.15 -32.20
N VAL A 185 10.75 -24.48 -32.82
CA VAL A 185 10.22 -23.21 -32.34
C VAL A 185 8.77 -23.40 -31.91
N MET A 186 8.46 -22.99 -30.69
CA MET A 186 7.09 -22.95 -30.18
C MET A 186 6.74 -21.50 -29.89
N GLU A 187 5.71 -21.01 -30.57
CA GLU A 187 5.24 -19.61 -30.44
C GLU A 187 4.12 -19.52 -29.44
N CYS A 188 4.17 -18.48 -28.61
CA CYS A 188 3.13 -18.16 -27.65
C CYS A 188 2.99 -16.64 -27.54
N GLN A 189 1.75 -16.14 -27.51
CA GLN A 189 1.49 -14.74 -27.20
C GLN A 189 0.62 -14.65 -25.95
N PRO A 190 1.04 -13.87 -24.93
CA PRO A 190 0.30 -13.75 -23.68
C PRO A 190 -1.07 -13.12 -23.89
N PRO A 191 -1.97 -13.28 -22.92
CA PRO A 191 -3.20 -12.50 -22.89
C PRO A 191 -2.92 -11.01 -22.78
N ARG A 192 -3.91 -10.19 -23.09
CA ARG A 192 -3.82 -8.77 -22.82
C ARG A 192 -3.95 -8.53 -21.31
N GLY A 193 -3.05 -7.72 -20.77
CA GLY A 193 -3.03 -7.36 -19.35
C GLY A 193 -2.40 -6.00 -19.11
N HIS A 194 -2.59 -5.50 -17.90
CA HIS A 194 -1.91 -4.34 -17.36
C HIS A 194 -1.60 -4.62 -15.88
N PRO A 195 -0.35 -4.59 -15.43
CA PRO A 195 0.87 -4.49 -16.25
C PRO A 195 0.98 -5.60 -17.30
N GLU A 196 1.86 -5.43 -18.29
CA GLU A 196 2.01 -6.43 -19.35
C GLU A 196 2.46 -7.77 -18.74
N PRO A 197 1.74 -8.88 -19.03
CA PRO A 197 2.06 -10.16 -18.43
C PRO A 197 3.36 -10.75 -19.00
N THR A 198 4.13 -11.38 -18.13
CA THR A 198 5.32 -12.15 -18.50
C THR A 198 4.95 -13.60 -18.83
N ILE A 199 5.71 -14.23 -19.73
CA ILE A 199 5.56 -15.63 -20.12
C ILE A 199 6.65 -16.45 -19.42
N SER A 200 6.26 -17.62 -18.93
CA SER A 200 7.18 -18.67 -18.52
C SER A 200 6.77 -20.00 -19.14
N TRP A 201 7.74 -20.84 -19.48
CA TRP A 201 7.50 -22.14 -20.05
C TRP A 201 7.69 -23.25 -19.02
N LYS A 202 6.84 -24.27 -19.10
CA LYS A 202 6.94 -25.49 -18.32
C LYS A 202 6.87 -26.72 -19.23
N LYS A 203 7.68 -27.71 -18.91
CA LYS A 203 7.61 -29.05 -19.53
C LYS A 203 7.22 -30.05 -18.45
N ASP A 204 6.16 -30.82 -18.71
CA ASP A 204 5.63 -31.81 -17.76
C ASP A 204 5.40 -31.29 -16.35
N GLY A 205 4.95 -29.99 -16.24
CA GLY A 205 4.70 -29.32 -14.98
C GLY A 205 5.93 -28.65 -14.32
N SER A 206 7.13 -28.96 -14.81
CA SER A 206 8.38 -28.36 -14.30
C SER A 206 8.80 -27.15 -15.13
N PRO A 207 9.25 -26.04 -14.49
CA PRO A 207 9.81 -24.89 -15.21
C PRO A 207 10.96 -25.32 -16.11
N LEU A 208 11.05 -24.72 -17.30
CA LEU A 208 12.25 -24.87 -18.13
C LEU A 208 13.43 -24.15 -17.47
N ASP A 209 14.60 -24.78 -17.51
CA ASP A 209 15.85 -24.18 -17.02
C ASP A 209 16.39 -23.21 -18.09
N ASP A 210 16.43 -21.93 -17.78
CA ASP A 210 16.99 -20.88 -18.64
C ASP A 210 18.52 -20.98 -18.82
N ARG A 211 19.17 -21.88 -18.04
CA ARG A 211 20.60 -22.20 -18.16
C ARG A 211 20.88 -23.33 -19.14
N ASP A 212 19.86 -24.00 -19.66
CA ASP A 212 20.05 -25.03 -20.70
C ASP A 212 20.33 -24.33 -22.03
N GLU A 213 21.58 -24.42 -22.51
CA GLU A 213 22.08 -23.79 -23.75
C GLU A 213 21.26 -24.17 -25.00
N ARG A 214 20.42 -25.17 -24.92
CA ARG A 214 19.51 -25.61 -25.99
C ARG A 214 18.21 -24.81 -26.01
N ILE A 215 17.93 -24.00 -25.00
CA ILE A 215 16.68 -23.24 -24.84
C ILE A 215 17.02 -21.74 -24.92
N THR A 216 16.45 -21.07 -25.90
CA THR A 216 16.69 -19.64 -26.15
C THR A 216 15.38 -18.89 -26.34
#